data_55e891157e52bc77350009db71460677
#
_entry.id   55e891157e52bc77350009db71460677
#
_cell.length_a   1.000
_cell.length_b   1.000
_cell.length_c   1.000
_cell.angle_alpha   90.00
_cell.angle_beta   90.00
_cell.angle_gamma   90.00
#
_symmetry.space_group_name_H-M   'P 1'
#
loop_
_entity.id
_entity.type
_entity.pdbx_description
1 polymer ?
#
loop_
_entity_poly.entity_id
_entity_poly.type
_entity_poly.pdbx_seq_one_letter_code
_entity_poly.pdbx_strand_id
1 'polypeptide(L)'
;MKSRKNARRVLACLAAALCCAIVAHLSWTPSGPGLMEVIDAFSSLLLGNGGDALDRQIVLQLRAPRALVAMFGGASLGLAGAVMQAAFRNPLASPDIVGTAAGAALGGAIAIAMGFALASVIAAPIAALLGAWLVTTLVFAFAGTGARFSIAGLLLAGVALNTLVGAVTTFVVTLTVDNYSASSSVLFWLMGGLDAQDWSKAWITLLGFVAFGAPLAWRARELDLLTLQEESAWSLGVDVVNARRWILWLACGLTA
;
A
#
# COMPACT_ATOMS: atom_id res chain seq x y z
N MET A 1 -3.05 27.98 -18.97
CA MET A 1 -2.98 26.99 -20.07
C MET A 1 -1.65 26.21 -20.15
N LYS A 2 -0.46 26.80 -19.94
CA LYS A 2 0.83 26.09 -19.95
C LYS A 2 0.93 24.95 -18.88
N SER A 3 0.41 25.18 -17.67
CA SER A 3 0.46 24.21 -16.56
C SER A 3 -0.28 22.90 -16.89
N ARG A 4 -1.48 22.95 -17.45
CA ARG A 4 -2.26 21.75 -17.82
C ARG A 4 -1.62 20.92 -18.94
N LYS A 5 -0.93 21.58 -19.90
CA LYS A 5 -0.20 20.87 -20.98
C LYS A 5 1.02 20.13 -20.41
N ASN A 6 1.74 20.74 -19.47
CA ASN A 6 2.88 20.10 -18.82
C ASN A 6 2.43 18.92 -17.94
N ALA A 7 1.36 19.06 -17.17
CA ALA A 7 0.81 17.96 -16.37
C ALA A 7 0.41 16.75 -17.23
N ARG A 8 -0.26 16.99 -18.38
CA ARG A 8 -0.60 15.91 -19.34
C ARG A 8 0.64 15.22 -19.91
N ARG A 9 1.71 15.98 -20.23
CA ARG A 9 2.96 15.40 -20.71
C ARG A 9 3.63 14.52 -19.64
N VAL A 10 3.69 15.00 -18.40
CA VAL A 10 4.24 14.24 -17.27
C VAL A 10 3.44 12.95 -17.07
N LEU A 11 2.11 13.02 -17.06
CA LEU A 11 1.26 11.83 -16.94
C LEU A 11 1.47 10.84 -18.08
N ALA A 12 1.60 11.32 -19.32
CA ALA A 12 1.88 10.46 -20.47
C ALA A 12 3.26 9.78 -20.36
N CYS A 13 4.30 10.51 -19.92
CA CYS A 13 5.62 9.95 -19.67
C CYS A 13 5.61 8.90 -18.55
N LEU A 14 4.88 9.15 -17.46
CA LEU A 14 4.75 8.19 -16.36
C LEU A 14 3.96 6.95 -16.78
N ALA A 15 2.89 7.12 -17.56
CA ALA A 15 2.14 5.99 -18.11
C ALA A 15 2.99 5.15 -19.06
N ALA A 16 3.77 5.79 -19.95
CA ALA A 16 4.70 5.10 -20.83
C ALA A 16 5.79 4.36 -20.03
N ALA A 17 6.36 4.99 -19.01
CA ALA A 17 7.36 4.37 -18.12
C ALA A 17 6.77 3.15 -17.39
N LEU A 18 5.52 3.24 -16.90
CA LEU A 18 4.82 2.12 -16.27
C LEU A 18 4.60 0.96 -17.26
N CYS A 19 4.14 1.26 -18.48
CA CYS A 19 3.98 0.24 -19.52
C CYS A 19 5.32 -0.43 -19.86
N CYS A 20 6.39 0.36 -20.02
CA CYS A 20 7.72 -0.19 -20.26
C CYS A 20 8.20 -1.07 -19.10
N ALA A 21 7.96 -0.66 -17.85
CA ALA A 21 8.34 -1.44 -16.67
C ALA A 21 7.58 -2.77 -16.60
N ILE A 22 6.27 -2.77 -16.90
CA ILE A 22 5.45 -3.98 -16.93
C ILE A 22 5.95 -4.93 -18.04
N VAL A 23 6.18 -4.42 -19.25
CA VAL A 23 6.71 -5.22 -20.37
C VAL A 23 8.09 -5.77 -20.00
N ALA A 24 8.98 -4.96 -19.45
CA ALA A 24 10.29 -5.41 -19.01
C ALA A 24 10.19 -6.50 -17.94
N HIS A 25 9.29 -6.33 -16.94
CA HIS A 25 9.09 -7.33 -15.89
C HIS A 25 8.55 -8.66 -16.46
N LEU A 26 7.64 -8.60 -17.41
CA LEU A 26 7.07 -9.81 -18.04
C LEU A 26 8.05 -10.54 -18.95
N SER A 27 8.96 -9.82 -19.64
CA SER A 27 9.84 -10.37 -20.67
C SER A 27 11.29 -10.58 -20.25
N TRP A 28 11.74 -9.96 -19.15
CA TRP A 28 13.16 -10.00 -18.75
C TRP A 28 13.42 -11.11 -17.75
N THR A 29 14.10 -12.18 -18.22
CA THR A 29 14.77 -13.17 -17.35
C THR A 29 15.93 -13.83 -18.09
N PRO A 30 17.01 -14.17 -17.39
CA PRO A 30 18.19 -14.81 -18.00
C PRO A 30 17.90 -16.19 -18.61
N SER A 31 16.86 -16.88 -18.16
CA SER A 31 16.56 -18.28 -18.56
C SER A 31 15.06 -18.57 -18.66
N GLY A 32 14.22 -17.53 -18.89
CA GLY A 32 12.75 -17.69 -18.99
C GLY A 32 12.18 -17.06 -20.26
N PRO A 33 10.85 -17.07 -20.41
CA PRO A 33 10.16 -16.56 -21.58
C PRO A 33 10.53 -15.11 -21.88
N GLY A 34 10.93 -14.84 -23.12
CA GLY A 34 11.20 -13.51 -23.66
C GLY A 34 9.93 -12.81 -24.12
N LEU A 35 10.07 -11.71 -24.87
CA LEU A 35 8.93 -10.88 -25.31
C LEU A 35 7.98 -11.64 -26.24
N MET A 36 8.49 -12.49 -27.13
CA MET A 36 7.65 -13.25 -28.06
C MET A 36 6.80 -14.28 -27.34
N GLU A 37 7.40 -15.02 -26.41
CA GLU A 37 6.72 -16.02 -25.58
C GLU A 37 5.67 -15.37 -24.67
N VAL A 38 5.89 -14.14 -24.21
CA VAL A 38 4.88 -13.35 -23.47
C VAL A 38 3.71 -13.01 -24.37
N ILE A 39 3.96 -12.55 -25.61
CA ILE A 39 2.91 -12.25 -26.57
C ILE A 39 2.13 -13.54 -26.91
N ASP A 40 2.82 -14.66 -27.11
CA ASP A 40 2.20 -15.94 -27.39
C ASP A 40 1.37 -16.45 -26.21
N ALA A 41 1.84 -16.29 -24.97
CA ALA A 41 1.09 -16.63 -23.76
C ALA A 41 -0.22 -15.84 -23.65
N PHE A 42 -0.21 -14.53 -23.93
CA PHE A 42 -1.42 -13.71 -23.92
C PHE A 42 -2.32 -13.96 -25.14
N SER A 43 -1.74 -14.17 -26.34
CA SER A 43 -2.51 -14.48 -27.54
C SER A 43 -3.23 -15.84 -27.42
N SER A 44 -2.61 -16.81 -26.74
CA SER A 44 -3.21 -18.11 -26.48
C SER A 44 -4.46 -18.05 -25.58
N LEU A 45 -4.58 -17.04 -24.72
CA LEU A 45 -5.81 -16.79 -23.94
C LEU A 45 -6.98 -16.34 -24.84
N LEU A 46 -6.69 -15.61 -25.93
CA LEU A 46 -7.71 -15.05 -26.82
C LEU A 46 -8.04 -15.97 -27.98
N LEU A 47 -7.03 -16.67 -28.52
CA LEU A 47 -7.15 -17.43 -29.76
C LEU A 47 -7.13 -18.95 -29.54
N GLY A 48 -6.83 -19.43 -28.33
CA GLY A 48 -6.78 -20.86 -28.02
C GLY A 48 -5.61 -21.64 -28.68
N ASN A 49 -4.70 -20.94 -29.35
CA ASN A 49 -3.59 -21.53 -30.09
C ASN A 49 -2.26 -21.43 -29.33
N GLY A 50 -1.68 -22.57 -29.12
CA GLY A 50 -0.32 -23.01 -28.76
C GLY A 50 0.71 -21.95 -28.35
N GLY A 51 1.53 -22.25 -27.55
CA GLY A 51 2.79 -21.81 -26.99
C GLY A 51 3.30 -22.91 -26.12
N ASP A 52 4.54 -22.85 -25.67
CA ASP A 52 5.03 -23.80 -24.71
C ASP A 52 4.19 -23.70 -23.43
N ALA A 53 3.65 -24.82 -22.98
CA ALA A 53 2.79 -24.90 -21.79
C ALA A 53 3.51 -24.35 -20.54
N LEU A 54 4.83 -24.55 -20.45
CA LEU A 54 5.66 -24.08 -19.36
C LEU A 54 5.80 -22.56 -19.35
N ASP A 55 6.10 -21.95 -20.51
CA ASP A 55 6.23 -20.49 -20.64
C ASP A 55 4.92 -19.78 -20.34
N ARG A 56 3.81 -20.34 -20.84
CA ARG A 56 2.48 -19.85 -20.50
C ARG A 56 2.20 -19.89 -19.00
N GLN A 57 2.57 -20.98 -18.32
CA GLN A 57 2.37 -21.10 -16.88
C GLN A 57 3.24 -20.07 -16.12
N ILE A 58 4.51 -19.89 -16.52
CA ILE A 58 5.39 -18.89 -15.91
C ILE A 58 4.83 -17.48 -16.08
N VAL A 59 4.42 -17.11 -17.28
CA VAL A 59 3.90 -15.77 -17.57
C VAL A 59 2.59 -15.51 -16.83
N LEU A 60 1.62 -16.42 -16.94
CA LEU A 60 0.26 -16.17 -16.45
C LEU A 60 0.08 -16.48 -14.96
N GLN A 61 0.84 -17.42 -14.40
CA GLN A 61 0.65 -17.83 -12.99
C GLN A 61 1.68 -17.22 -12.03
N LEU A 62 2.85 -16.82 -12.52
CA LEU A 62 3.89 -16.25 -11.66
C LEU A 62 4.14 -14.76 -11.94
N ARG A 63 4.33 -14.37 -13.22
CA ARG A 63 4.71 -13.00 -13.54
C ARG A 63 3.54 -12.03 -13.56
N ALA A 64 2.41 -12.42 -14.14
CA ALA A 64 1.25 -11.55 -14.24
C ALA A 64 0.67 -11.15 -12.87
N PRO A 65 0.41 -12.07 -11.91
CA PRO A 65 -0.04 -11.67 -10.59
C PRO A 65 0.97 -10.77 -9.87
N ARG A 66 2.27 -11.06 -9.97
CA ARG A 66 3.33 -10.22 -9.39
C ARG A 66 3.32 -8.80 -9.96
N ALA A 67 3.16 -8.66 -11.28
CA ALA A 67 3.05 -7.34 -11.92
C ALA A 67 1.83 -6.55 -11.42
N LEU A 68 0.68 -7.22 -11.23
CA LEU A 68 -0.54 -6.59 -10.69
C LEU A 68 -0.38 -6.16 -9.24
N VAL A 69 0.21 -7.00 -8.38
CA VAL A 69 0.50 -6.63 -6.98
C VAL A 69 1.44 -5.43 -6.92
N ALA A 70 2.50 -5.43 -7.73
CA ALA A 70 3.43 -4.29 -7.81
C ALA A 70 2.74 -3.00 -8.28
N MET A 71 1.88 -3.10 -9.28
CA MET A 71 1.15 -1.95 -9.84
C MET A 71 0.16 -1.37 -8.83
N PHE A 72 -0.71 -2.20 -8.25
CA PHE A 72 -1.73 -1.72 -7.31
C PHE A 72 -1.14 -1.37 -5.94
N GLY A 73 -0.12 -2.09 -5.47
CA GLY A 73 0.62 -1.75 -4.27
C GLY A 73 1.34 -0.39 -4.42
N GLY A 74 2.04 -0.20 -5.53
CA GLY A 74 2.67 1.09 -5.84
C GLY A 74 1.66 2.24 -6.00
N ALA A 75 0.51 1.98 -6.65
CA ALA A 75 -0.57 2.96 -6.76
C ALA A 75 -1.18 3.31 -5.39
N SER A 76 -1.36 2.32 -4.51
CA SER A 76 -1.82 2.51 -3.13
C SER A 76 -0.88 3.40 -2.34
N LEU A 77 0.42 3.09 -2.35
CA LEU A 77 1.45 3.89 -1.65
C LEU A 77 1.55 5.31 -2.22
N GLY A 78 1.50 5.45 -3.55
CA GLY A 78 1.53 6.76 -4.20
C GLY A 78 0.32 7.62 -3.84
N LEU A 79 -0.87 7.03 -3.85
CA LEU A 79 -2.11 7.73 -3.47
C LEU A 79 -2.10 8.09 -1.98
N ALA A 80 -1.73 7.16 -1.10
CA ALA A 80 -1.62 7.41 0.33
C ALA A 80 -0.60 8.53 0.63
N GLY A 81 0.57 8.52 -0.04
CA GLY A 81 1.56 9.58 0.08
C GLY A 81 1.02 10.95 -0.35
N ALA A 82 0.37 11.05 -1.50
CA ALA A 82 -0.23 12.29 -1.99
C ALA A 82 -1.29 12.83 -1.02
N VAL A 83 -2.11 11.94 -0.48
CA VAL A 83 -3.14 12.26 0.52
C VAL A 83 -2.53 12.80 1.81
N MET A 84 -1.47 12.16 2.30
CA MET A 84 -0.76 12.61 3.51
C MET A 84 -0.11 13.97 3.30
N GLN A 85 0.52 14.20 2.15
CA GLN A 85 1.12 15.50 1.81
C GLN A 85 0.07 16.60 1.76
N ALA A 86 -1.10 16.34 1.19
CA ALA A 86 -2.22 17.28 1.16
C ALA A 86 -2.79 17.55 2.57
N ALA A 87 -3.06 16.49 3.35
CA ALA A 87 -3.64 16.59 4.69
C ALA A 87 -2.77 17.34 5.69
N PHE A 88 -1.43 17.18 5.59
CA PHE A 88 -0.46 17.87 6.44
C PHE A 88 0.13 19.14 5.84
N ARG A 89 -0.19 19.44 4.57
CA ARG A 89 0.40 20.57 3.82
C ARG A 89 1.93 20.56 3.88
N ASN A 90 2.48 19.36 3.86
CA ASN A 90 3.91 19.13 3.96
C ASN A 90 4.35 18.09 2.91
N PRO A 91 5.20 18.46 1.93
CA PRO A 91 5.66 17.53 0.92
C PRO A 91 6.51 16.38 1.45
N LEU A 92 6.98 16.46 2.70
CA LEU A 92 7.74 15.41 3.37
C LEU A 92 6.85 14.45 4.19
N ALA A 93 5.53 14.67 4.21
CA ALA A 93 4.62 13.79 4.91
C ALA A 93 4.52 12.43 4.20
N SER A 94 4.59 11.36 4.99
CA SER A 94 4.39 9.97 4.54
C SER A 94 3.44 9.24 5.49
N PRO A 95 2.80 8.15 5.06
CA PRO A 95 1.95 7.32 5.92
C PRO A 95 2.67 6.78 7.16
N ASP A 96 3.97 6.54 7.06
CA ASP A 96 4.80 6.00 8.14
C ASP A 96 4.85 6.89 9.38
N ILE A 97 4.71 8.21 9.18
CA ILE A 97 4.72 9.18 10.28
C ILE A 97 3.56 8.95 11.26
N VAL A 98 2.44 8.40 10.79
CA VAL A 98 1.25 8.16 11.61
C VAL A 98 1.23 6.74 12.18
N GLY A 99 2.30 5.98 11.97
CA GLY A 99 2.45 4.64 12.55
C GLY A 99 1.76 3.51 11.76
N THR A 100 1.23 3.79 10.58
CA THR A 100 0.48 2.82 9.79
C THR A 100 1.31 1.61 9.42
N ALA A 101 2.51 1.82 8.87
CA ALA A 101 3.40 0.74 8.45
C ALA A 101 3.88 -0.10 9.63
N ALA A 102 4.25 0.52 10.76
CA ALA A 102 4.66 -0.21 11.95
C ALA A 102 3.51 -1.08 12.50
N GLY A 103 2.29 -0.52 12.55
CA GLY A 103 1.09 -1.26 12.96
C GLY A 103 0.77 -2.43 12.03
N ALA A 104 0.83 -2.22 10.72
CA ALA A 104 0.64 -3.28 9.73
C ALA A 104 1.68 -4.39 9.85
N ALA A 105 2.96 -4.02 9.99
CA ALA A 105 4.06 -4.94 10.18
C ALA A 105 3.85 -5.83 11.41
N LEU A 106 3.49 -5.22 12.55
CA LEU A 106 3.22 -5.96 13.79
C LEU A 106 2.00 -6.86 13.66
N GLY A 107 0.89 -6.36 13.12
CA GLY A 107 -0.34 -7.14 12.97
C GLY A 107 -0.13 -8.37 12.11
N GLY A 108 0.51 -8.22 10.94
CA GLY A 108 0.85 -9.33 10.06
C GLY A 108 1.84 -10.31 10.71
N ALA A 109 2.88 -9.79 11.39
CA ALA A 109 3.85 -10.64 12.12
C ALA A 109 3.19 -11.49 13.19
N ILE A 110 2.26 -10.95 13.97
CA ILE A 110 1.49 -11.68 14.97
C ILE A 110 0.64 -12.78 14.30
N ALA A 111 -0.08 -12.46 13.22
CA ALA A 111 -0.92 -13.42 12.51
C ALA A 111 -0.11 -14.60 11.95
N ILE A 112 1.08 -14.33 11.44
CA ILE A 112 2.00 -15.36 10.93
C ILE A 112 2.57 -16.17 12.07
N ALA A 113 3.06 -15.53 13.13
CA ALA A 113 3.64 -16.19 14.30
C ALA A 113 2.63 -17.12 15.00
N MET A 114 1.35 -16.74 15.04
CA MET A 114 0.26 -17.57 15.59
C MET A 114 -0.26 -18.64 14.62
N GLY A 115 0.28 -18.71 13.40
CA GLY A 115 -0.13 -19.71 12.39
C GLY A 115 -1.43 -19.40 11.66
N PHE A 116 -2.07 -18.25 11.89
CA PHE A 116 -3.31 -17.87 11.20
C PHE A 116 -3.13 -17.70 9.69
N ALA A 117 -1.94 -17.29 9.26
CA ALA A 117 -1.61 -17.17 7.84
C ALA A 117 -1.60 -18.51 7.09
N LEU A 118 -1.39 -19.63 7.80
CA LEU A 118 -1.51 -20.99 7.25
C LEU A 118 -2.97 -21.40 7.03
N ALA A 119 -3.88 -20.90 7.87
CA ALA A 119 -5.30 -21.20 7.79
C ALA A 119 -6.01 -20.40 6.69
N SER A 120 -5.55 -19.18 6.39
CA SER A 120 -6.18 -18.31 5.40
C SER A 120 -5.21 -17.26 4.84
N VAL A 121 -5.22 -17.12 3.51
CA VAL A 121 -4.42 -16.10 2.79
C VAL A 121 -4.82 -14.67 3.21
N ILE A 122 -6.06 -14.48 3.68
CA ILE A 122 -6.60 -13.17 4.07
C ILE A 122 -6.21 -12.80 5.51
N ALA A 123 -5.79 -13.79 6.33
CA ALA A 123 -5.55 -13.56 7.77
C ALA A 123 -4.45 -12.52 8.03
N ALA A 124 -3.32 -12.62 7.36
CA ALA A 124 -2.22 -11.67 7.51
C ALA A 124 -2.58 -10.25 7.02
N PRO A 125 -3.19 -10.04 5.82
CA PRO A 125 -3.68 -8.73 5.39
C PRO A 125 -4.70 -8.11 6.35
N ILE A 126 -5.67 -8.88 6.86
CA ILE A 126 -6.65 -8.36 7.82
C ILE A 126 -5.97 -7.96 9.14
N ALA A 127 -5.08 -8.79 9.65
CA ALA A 127 -4.34 -8.48 10.88
C ALA A 127 -3.45 -7.26 10.70
N ALA A 128 -2.81 -7.09 9.53
CA ALA A 128 -2.06 -5.90 9.17
C ALA A 128 -2.95 -4.64 9.16
N LEU A 129 -4.10 -4.71 8.52
CA LEU A 129 -5.06 -3.60 8.48
C LEU A 129 -5.54 -3.21 9.89
N LEU A 130 -5.89 -4.20 10.72
CA LEU A 130 -6.29 -3.96 12.11
C LEU A 130 -5.15 -3.36 12.94
N GLY A 131 -3.93 -3.87 12.79
CA GLY A 131 -2.74 -3.33 13.45
C GLY A 131 -2.44 -1.90 13.03
N ALA A 132 -2.51 -1.61 11.74
CA ALA A 132 -2.35 -0.25 11.21
C ALA A 132 -3.39 0.71 11.80
N TRP A 133 -4.65 0.32 11.80
CA TRP A 133 -5.73 1.13 12.37
C TRP A 133 -5.60 1.32 13.89
N LEU A 134 -5.22 0.28 14.62
CA LEU A 134 -4.98 0.38 16.05
C LEU A 134 -3.89 1.40 16.36
N VAL A 135 -2.72 1.28 15.73
CA VAL A 135 -1.59 2.20 15.97
C VAL A 135 -1.95 3.62 15.55
N THR A 136 -2.57 3.79 14.38
CA THR A 136 -3.03 5.11 13.92
C THR A 136 -4.02 5.74 14.90
N THR A 137 -4.96 4.95 15.46
CA THR A 137 -5.91 5.44 16.49
C THR A 137 -5.18 5.89 17.74
N LEU A 138 -4.20 5.13 18.20
CA LEU A 138 -3.38 5.50 19.36
C LEU A 138 -2.60 6.80 19.09
N VAL A 139 -2.00 6.95 17.91
CA VAL A 139 -1.33 8.20 17.51
C VAL A 139 -2.28 9.39 17.60
N PHE A 140 -3.51 9.26 17.07
CA PHE A 140 -4.51 10.32 17.17
C PHE A 140 -4.95 10.60 18.62
N ALA A 141 -5.09 9.58 19.44
CA ALA A 141 -5.45 9.73 20.85
C ALA A 141 -4.38 10.53 21.61
N PHE A 142 -3.11 10.26 21.35
CA PHE A 142 -1.99 10.96 21.97
C PHE A 142 -1.74 12.36 21.37
N ALA A 143 -2.04 12.56 20.10
CA ALA A 143 -1.91 13.87 19.44
C ALA A 143 -2.90 14.93 19.97
N GLY A 144 -3.90 14.52 20.74
CA GLY A 144 -4.94 15.38 21.31
C GLY A 144 -6.19 15.45 20.44
N THR A 145 -7.25 16.04 21.01
CA THR A 145 -8.56 16.19 20.35
C THR A 145 -9.01 17.64 20.35
N GLY A 146 -9.77 18.02 19.31
CA GLY A 146 -10.35 19.37 19.20
C GLY A 146 -9.29 20.47 19.17
N ALA A 147 -9.43 21.50 20.01
CA ALA A 147 -8.52 22.66 20.08
C ALA A 147 -7.10 22.32 20.55
N ARG A 148 -6.87 21.13 21.10
CA ARG A 148 -5.55 20.65 21.53
C ARG A 148 -4.82 19.85 20.45
N PHE A 149 -5.46 19.54 19.34
CA PHE A 149 -4.84 18.81 18.24
C PHE A 149 -3.71 19.65 17.63
N SER A 150 -2.50 19.09 17.58
CA SER A 150 -1.37 19.72 16.93
C SER A 150 -0.67 18.75 15.98
N ILE A 151 -0.23 19.24 14.83
CA ILE A 151 0.54 18.45 13.87
C ILE A 151 1.86 17.99 14.51
N ALA A 152 2.52 18.87 15.30
CA ALA A 152 3.74 18.52 16.01
C ALA A 152 3.51 17.40 17.04
N GLY A 153 2.40 17.45 17.79
CA GLY A 153 2.01 16.39 18.73
C GLY A 153 1.76 15.06 18.01
N LEU A 154 1.12 15.10 16.84
CA LEU A 154 0.88 13.91 16.02
C LEU A 154 2.18 13.29 15.51
N LEU A 155 3.12 14.11 15.03
CA LEU A 155 4.44 13.64 14.60
C LEU A 155 5.22 13.00 15.76
N LEU A 156 5.24 13.66 16.92
CA LEU A 156 5.93 13.15 18.10
C LEU A 156 5.32 11.83 18.60
N ALA A 157 3.99 11.77 18.70
CA ALA A 157 3.28 10.55 19.06
C ALA A 157 3.54 9.41 18.05
N GLY A 158 3.56 9.74 16.76
CA GLY A 158 3.88 8.78 15.71
C GLY A 158 5.28 8.19 15.85
N VAL A 159 6.31 9.02 16.06
CA VAL A 159 7.68 8.55 16.25
C VAL A 159 7.79 7.67 17.50
N ALA A 160 7.20 8.10 18.63
CA ALA A 160 7.24 7.34 19.87
C ALA A 160 6.52 5.97 19.73
N LEU A 161 5.34 5.95 19.14
CA LEU A 161 4.59 4.72 18.92
C LEU A 161 5.26 3.81 17.89
N ASN A 162 5.83 4.34 16.81
CA ASN A 162 6.60 3.55 15.85
C ASN A 162 7.77 2.83 16.54
N THR A 163 8.50 3.51 17.41
CA THR A 163 9.61 2.91 18.17
C THR A 163 9.11 1.81 19.11
N LEU A 164 8.02 2.06 19.83
CA LEU A 164 7.41 1.07 20.73
C LEU A 164 6.91 -0.15 19.96
N VAL A 165 6.15 0.06 18.88
CA VAL A 165 5.62 -1.01 18.03
C VAL A 165 6.75 -1.80 17.37
N GLY A 166 7.82 -1.13 16.95
CA GLY A 166 9.03 -1.76 16.43
C GLY A 166 9.69 -2.70 17.46
N ALA A 167 9.80 -2.26 18.72
CA ALA A 167 10.32 -3.09 19.81
C ALA A 167 9.42 -4.33 20.05
N VAL A 168 8.09 -4.16 20.04
CA VAL A 168 7.14 -5.28 20.16
C VAL A 168 7.26 -6.22 18.97
N THR A 169 7.43 -5.69 17.75
CA THR A 169 7.63 -6.52 16.54
C THR A 169 8.91 -7.35 16.66
N THR A 170 10.01 -6.76 17.13
CA THR A 170 11.26 -7.49 17.37
C THR A 170 11.07 -8.57 18.42
N PHE A 171 10.31 -8.31 19.48
CA PHE A 171 9.96 -9.30 20.49
C PHE A 171 9.16 -10.47 19.87
N VAL A 172 8.15 -10.18 19.03
CA VAL A 172 7.40 -11.23 18.31
C VAL A 172 8.31 -12.08 17.44
N VAL A 173 9.25 -11.47 16.70
CA VAL A 173 10.25 -12.21 15.92
C VAL A 173 11.07 -13.13 16.80
N THR A 174 11.52 -12.66 17.97
CA THR A 174 12.31 -13.44 18.91
C THR A 174 11.55 -14.68 19.41
N LEU A 175 10.25 -14.56 19.63
CA LEU A 175 9.40 -15.69 20.04
C LEU A 175 9.25 -16.79 18.95
N THR A 176 9.56 -16.48 17.70
CA THR A 176 9.47 -17.43 16.58
C THR A 176 10.78 -18.12 16.25
N VAL A 177 11.89 -17.81 16.93
CA VAL A 177 13.24 -18.28 16.57
C VAL A 177 13.34 -19.80 16.62
N ASP A 178 12.67 -20.48 17.56
CA ASP A 178 12.68 -21.93 17.68
C ASP A 178 11.90 -22.65 16.56
N ASN A 179 11.07 -21.92 15.83
CA ASN A 179 10.31 -22.44 14.70
C ASN A 179 10.80 -21.81 13.40
N TYR A 180 11.69 -22.52 12.69
CA TYR A 180 12.31 -22.03 11.47
C TYR A 180 11.31 -21.57 10.40
N SER A 181 10.22 -22.29 10.19
CA SER A 181 9.21 -21.94 9.19
C SER A 181 8.43 -20.68 9.56
N ALA A 182 8.07 -20.50 10.82
CA ALA A 182 7.42 -19.30 11.32
C ALA A 182 8.36 -18.08 11.28
N SER A 183 9.59 -18.29 11.75
CA SER A 183 10.63 -17.23 11.77
C SER A 183 10.93 -16.71 10.36
N SER A 184 11.18 -17.60 9.40
CA SER A 184 11.41 -17.21 8.02
C SER A 184 10.22 -16.48 7.41
N SER A 185 8.99 -16.94 7.64
CA SER A 185 7.77 -16.31 7.13
C SER A 185 7.55 -14.90 7.72
N VAL A 186 7.81 -14.72 9.02
CA VAL A 186 7.73 -13.39 9.66
C VAL A 186 8.80 -12.45 9.11
N LEU A 187 10.03 -12.93 8.92
CA LEU A 187 11.10 -12.13 8.32
C LEU A 187 10.77 -11.72 6.88
N PHE A 188 10.27 -12.65 6.05
CA PHE A 188 9.81 -12.33 4.70
C PHE A 188 8.70 -11.29 4.69
N TRP A 189 7.74 -11.38 5.64
CA TRP A 189 6.70 -10.36 5.80
C TRP A 189 7.28 -8.98 6.10
N LEU A 190 8.20 -8.90 7.07
CA LEU A 190 8.81 -7.63 7.50
C LEU A 190 9.76 -7.03 6.45
N MET A 191 10.48 -7.85 5.70
CA MET A 191 11.32 -7.37 4.61
C MET A 191 10.51 -6.81 3.44
N GLY A 192 9.24 -7.23 3.33
CA GLY A 192 8.43 -6.96 2.16
C GLY A 192 8.99 -7.67 0.93
N GLY A 193 8.19 -7.90 -0.04
CA GLY A 193 8.68 -8.51 -1.26
C GLY A 193 7.56 -8.91 -2.19
N LEU A 194 7.90 -9.04 -3.47
CA LEU A 194 6.97 -9.47 -4.50
C LEU A 194 7.18 -10.94 -4.88
N ASP A 195 7.93 -11.69 -4.07
CA ASP A 195 8.13 -13.11 -4.28
C ASP A 195 6.88 -13.90 -3.90
N ALA A 196 6.67 -15.04 -4.57
CA ALA A 196 5.54 -15.94 -4.33
C ALA A 196 4.16 -15.22 -4.35
N GLN A 197 3.98 -14.25 -5.25
CA GLN A 197 2.68 -13.63 -5.50
C GLN A 197 1.84 -14.51 -6.40
N ASP A 198 0.59 -14.71 -6.02
CA ASP A 198 -0.42 -15.48 -6.73
C ASP A 198 -1.66 -14.61 -7.06
N TRP A 199 -2.61 -15.16 -7.80
CA TRP A 199 -3.83 -14.47 -8.16
C TRP A 199 -4.69 -14.08 -6.95
N SER A 200 -4.65 -14.86 -5.85
CA SER A 200 -5.40 -14.53 -4.64
C SER A 200 -4.89 -13.24 -4.04
N LYS A 201 -3.56 -13.09 -3.95
CA LYS A 201 -2.93 -11.85 -3.44
C LYS A 201 -3.13 -10.67 -4.39
N ALA A 202 -3.09 -10.91 -5.72
CA ALA A 202 -3.37 -9.86 -6.70
C ALA A 202 -4.81 -9.31 -6.56
N TRP A 203 -5.79 -10.18 -6.34
CA TRP A 203 -7.17 -9.77 -6.09
C TRP A 203 -7.33 -9.05 -4.75
N ILE A 204 -6.68 -9.51 -3.68
CA ILE A 204 -6.70 -8.85 -2.38
C ILE A 204 -6.13 -7.42 -2.51
N THR A 205 -5.00 -7.25 -3.18
CA THR A 205 -4.37 -5.94 -3.38
C THR A 205 -5.25 -5.02 -4.23
N LEU A 206 -5.85 -5.52 -5.32
CA LEU A 206 -6.79 -4.77 -6.14
C LEU A 206 -8.02 -4.34 -5.33
N LEU A 207 -8.63 -5.26 -4.59
CA LEU A 207 -9.80 -4.98 -3.77
C LEU A 207 -9.48 -3.95 -2.68
N GLY A 208 -8.32 -4.06 -2.02
CA GLY A 208 -7.83 -3.07 -1.06
C GLY A 208 -7.66 -1.69 -1.70
N PHE A 209 -7.00 -1.63 -2.87
CA PHE A 209 -6.86 -0.38 -3.61
C PHE A 209 -8.21 0.26 -3.96
N VAL A 210 -9.17 -0.53 -4.43
CA VAL A 210 -10.52 -0.03 -4.79
C VAL A 210 -11.29 0.37 -3.52
N ALA A 211 -11.28 -0.45 -2.47
CA ALA A 211 -12.02 -0.21 -1.25
C ALA A 211 -11.62 1.10 -0.54
N PHE A 212 -10.34 1.43 -0.54
CA PHE A 212 -9.82 2.63 0.12
C PHE A 212 -9.54 3.77 -0.84
N GLY A 213 -9.15 3.48 -2.07
CA GLY A 213 -8.84 4.50 -3.09
C GLY A 213 -10.07 5.14 -3.71
N ALA A 214 -11.14 4.38 -3.98
CA ALA A 214 -12.37 4.94 -4.57
C ALA A 214 -13.05 5.97 -3.66
N PRO A 215 -13.22 5.75 -2.33
CA PRO A 215 -13.72 6.78 -1.43
C PRO A 215 -12.83 8.03 -1.37
N LEU A 216 -11.50 7.86 -1.46
CA LEU A 216 -10.57 9.00 -1.54
C LEU A 216 -10.74 9.79 -2.83
N ALA A 217 -10.89 9.11 -3.96
CA ALA A 217 -11.16 9.75 -5.25
C ALA A 217 -12.49 10.51 -5.23
N TRP A 218 -13.52 9.97 -4.58
CA TRP A 218 -14.80 10.68 -4.41
C TRP A 218 -14.65 11.94 -3.56
N ARG A 219 -13.77 11.93 -2.56
CA ARG A 219 -13.49 13.07 -1.69
C ARG A 219 -12.32 13.95 -2.17
N ALA A 220 -11.91 13.81 -3.43
CA ALA A 220 -10.80 14.59 -4.01
C ALA A 220 -10.97 16.11 -3.84
N ARG A 221 -12.24 16.61 -3.91
CA ARG A 221 -12.54 18.02 -3.67
C ARG A 221 -12.22 18.46 -2.23
N GLU A 222 -12.52 17.61 -1.24
CA GLU A 222 -12.18 17.91 0.16
C GLU A 222 -10.66 17.93 0.35
N LEU A 223 -9.94 17.00 -0.32
CA LEU A 223 -8.46 16.98 -0.34
C LEU A 223 -7.89 18.27 -0.92
N ASP A 224 -8.42 18.76 -2.05
CA ASP A 224 -7.99 20.02 -2.64
C ASP A 224 -8.22 21.19 -1.66
N LEU A 225 -9.36 21.23 -0.99
CA LEU A 225 -9.68 22.26 -0.01
C LEU A 225 -8.82 22.20 1.24
N LEU A 226 -8.36 21.02 1.67
CA LEU A 226 -7.44 20.85 2.78
C LEU A 226 -6.03 21.43 2.49
N THR A 227 -5.66 21.60 1.22
CA THR A 227 -4.41 22.26 0.85
C THR A 227 -4.44 23.78 1.11
N LEU A 228 -5.64 24.37 1.22
CA LEU A 228 -5.84 25.78 1.58
C LEU A 228 -5.62 26.00 3.08
N GLN A 229 -5.57 27.26 3.51
CA GLN A 229 -5.56 27.60 4.94
C GLN A 229 -6.85 27.12 5.61
N GLU A 230 -6.77 26.69 6.88
CA GLU A 230 -7.91 26.10 7.60
C GLU A 230 -9.13 27.02 7.65
N GLU A 231 -8.91 28.32 7.86
CA GLU A 231 -9.97 29.34 7.85
C GLU A 231 -10.69 29.42 6.50
N SER A 232 -9.92 29.33 5.39
CA SER A 232 -10.48 29.34 4.03
C SER A 232 -11.25 28.06 3.72
N ALA A 233 -10.77 26.91 4.17
CA ALA A 233 -11.49 25.63 4.00
C ALA A 233 -12.79 25.62 4.81
N TRP A 234 -12.76 26.18 6.03
CA TRP A 234 -13.92 26.28 6.90
C TRP A 234 -14.99 27.21 6.33
N SER A 235 -14.59 28.37 5.80
CA SER A 235 -15.52 29.30 5.14
C SER A 235 -16.19 28.71 3.89
N LEU A 236 -15.58 27.68 3.27
CA LEU A 236 -16.13 26.93 2.14
C LEU A 236 -16.98 25.72 2.58
N GLY A 237 -17.29 25.60 3.90
CA GLY A 237 -18.18 24.62 4.46
C GLY A 237 -17.58 23.24 4.71
N VAL A 238 -16.21 23.12 4.72
CA VAL A 238 -15.54 21.87 5.03
C VAL A 238 -15.24 21.77 6.52
N ASP A 239 -15.72 20.71 7.16
CA ASP A 239 -15.27 20.32 8.49
C ASP A 239 -13.85 19.72 8.39
N VAL A 240 -12.84 20.60 8.55
CA VAL A 240 -11.43 20.26 8.36
C VAL A 240 -10.98 19.11 9.28
N VAL A 241 -11.49 19.06 10.51
CA VAL A 241 -11.09 18.03 11.50
C VAL A 241 -11.61 16.66 11.08
N ASN A 242 -12.90 16.57 10.77
CA ASN A 242 -13.51 15.32 10.37
C ASN A 242 -13.01 14.87 8.98
N ALA A 243 -12.90 15.79 8.02
CA ALA A 243 -12.34 15.47 6.70
C ALA A 243 -10.92 14.90 6.81
N ARG A 244 -10.04 15.55 7.59
CA ARG A 244 -8.67 15.07 7.83
C ARG A 244 -8.67 13.67 8.47
N ARG A 245 -9.50 13.42 9.47
CA ARG A 245 -9.59 12.10 10.12
C ARG A 245 -9.98 11.01 9.14
N TRP A 246 -11.08 11.17 8.40
CA TRP A 246 -11.54 10.19 7.42
C TRP A 246 -10.50 9.91 6.31
N ILE A 247 -9.89 10.97 5.80
CA ILE A 247 -8.87 10.87 4.76
C ILE A 247 -7.66 10.09 5.26
N LEU A 248 -7.22 10.33 6.50
CA LEU A 248 -6.11 9.61 7.09
C LEU A 248 -6.44 8.14 7.38
N TRP A 249 -7.68 7.82 7.79
CA TRP A 249 -8.14 6.44 7.93
C TRP A 249 -8.12 5.67 6.61
N LEU A 250 -8.57 6.30 5.53
CA LEU A 250 -8.56 5.70 4.20
C LEU A 250 -7.12 5.54 3.67
N ALA A 251 -6.26 6.54 3.89
CA ALA A 251 -4.85 6.45 3.54
C ALA A 251 -4.13 5.32 4.33
N CYS A 252 -4.49 5.14 5.60
CA CYS A 252 -4.02 4.04 6.43
C CYS A 252 -4.40 2.68 5.82
N GLY A 253 -5.66 2.54 5.36
CA GLY A 253 -6.11 1.32 4.70
C GLY A 253 -5.41 1.03 3.36
N LEU A 254 -4.94 2.05 2.64
CA LEU A 254 -4.14 1.88 1.42
C LEU A 254 -2.72 1.40 1.68
N THR A 255 -2.19 1.66 2.87
CA THR A 255 -0.79 1.32 3.22
C THR A 255 -0.66 0.02 4.00
N ALA A 256 -1.74 -0.46 4.57
CA ALA A 256 -1.82 -1.72 5.32
C ALA A 256 -1.99 -2.93 4.41
#